data_0fba320070d5cadf454481e48b147557
#
_entry.id   0fba320070d5cadf454481e48b147557
#
_cell.length_a   1.000
_cell.length_b   1.000
_cell.length_c   1.000
_cell.angle_alpha   90.00
_cell.angle_beta   90.00
_cell.angle_gamma   90.00
#
_symmetry.space_group_name_H-M   'P 1'
#
loop_
_entity.id
_entity.type
_entity.pdbx_description
1 polymer ?
#
loop_
_entity_poly.entity_id
_entity_poly.type
_entity_poly.pdbx_seq_one_letter_code
_entity_poly.pdbx_strand_id
1 'polypeptide(L)'
;YDFVIGNPPYMKIPKNAPEATAMPEICYGAPNLYFIFASMGLFNLCENGEMVYIIPRSWTSGAYFKRFREYFLTEGKLEHIHLFVSRNKVFDKESVLQETIIIKVRKTGDKPETVTITSSKSNSDFGELTSLTVPYDLVVAGSDYYVYLVTDENEVEVLKKLHKFDKTLPAIGVKM
;
A
#
# COMPACT_ATOMS: atom_id res chain seq x y z
N TYR A 1 -3.73 -1.10 -20.86
CA TYR A 1 -4.85 -1.92 -20.34
C TYR A 1 -5.77 -1.05 -19.49
N ASP A 2 -7.08 -1.36 -19.53
CA ASP A 2 -8.08 -0.67 -18.70
C ASP A 2 -8.12 -1.28 -17.29
N PHE A 3 -7.82 -2.58 -17.17
CA PHE A 3 -7.83 -3.31 -15.90
C PHE A 3 -6.61 -4.24 -15.77
N VAL A 4 -6.05 -4.27 -14.58
CA VAL A 4 -5.00 -5.23 -14.18
C VAL A 4 -5.39 -5.83 -12.84
N ILE A 5 -5.46 -7.16 -12.76
CA ILE A 5 -5.74 -7.89 -11.53
C ILE A 5 -4.62 -8.90 -11.31
N GLY A 6 -4.11 -9.01 -10.07
CA GLY A 6 -3.03 -9.94 -9.81
C GLY A 6 -2.75 -10.27 -8.35
N ASN A 7 -2.11 -11.42 -8.22
CA ASN A 7 -1.44 -11.88 -7.01
C ASN A 7 0.03 -12.17 -7.40
N PRO A 8 0.91 -11.18 -7.34
CA PRO A 8 2.30 -11.34 -7.75
C PRO A 8 3.09 -12.20 -6.74
N PRO A 9 4.21 -12.81 -7.15
CA PRO A 9 5.05 -13.59 -6.25
C PRO A 9 5.70 -12.72 -5.16
N TYR A 10 5.67 -13.18 -3.89
CA TYR A 10 6.25 -12.50 -2.72
C TYR A 10 7.68 -12.99 -2.48
N MET A 11 8.57 -12.74 -3.42
CA MET A 11 9.92 -13.23 -3.38
C MET A 11 10.95 -12.09 -3.43
N LYS A 12 11.90 -12.11 -2.49
CA LYS A 12 13.08 -11.24 -2.55
C LYS A 12 14.01 -11.70 -3.65
N ILE A 13 14.57 -10.73 -4.36
CA ILE A 13 15.55 -10.98 -5.43
C ILE A 13 16.85 -10.21 -5.13
N PRO A 14 17.98 -10.65 -5.71
CA PRO A 14 19.23 -9.89 -5.62
C PRO A 14 19.11 -8.50 -6.26
N LYS A 15 19.89 -7.53 -5.78
CA LYS A 15 19.89 -6.16 -6.34
C LYS A 15 20.35 -6.10 -7.80
N ASN A 16 21.15 -7.06 -8.22
CA ASN A 16 21.68 -7.20 -9.59
C ASN A 16 20.80 -8.13 -10.46
N ALA A 17 19.64 -8.56 -9.97
CA ALA A 17 18.70 -9.32 -10.78
C ALA A 17 18.20 -8.48 -11.95
N PRO A 18 17.95 -9.07 -13.14
CA PRO A 18 17.48 -8.34 -14.32
C PRO A 18 16.23 -7.49 -14.04
N GLU A 19 15.29 -8.01 -13.27
CA GLU A 19 14.05 -7.34 -12.91
C GLU A 19 14.31 -6.08 -12.05
N ALA A 20 15.25 -6.16 -11.10
CA ALA A 20 15.60 -5.04 -10.25
C ALA A 20 16.40 -3.97 -11.01
N THR A 21 17.25 -4.39 -11.95
CA THR A 21 18.05 -3.48 -12.77
C THR A 21 17.25 -2.83 -13.89
N ALA A 22 16.14 -3.44 -14.30
CA ALA A 22 15.19 -2.86 -15.27
C ALA A 22 14.36 -1.71 -14.68
N MET A 23 14.19 -1.66 -13.35
CA MET A 23 13.40 -0.63 -12.65
C MET A 23 14.17 -0.06 -11.43
N PRO A 24 15.34 0.56 -11.66
CA PRO A 24 16.21 1.02 -10.56
C PRO A 24 15.60 2.16 -9.75
N GLU A 25 14.68 2.93 -10.33
CA GLU A 25 13.98 4.06 -9.70
C GLU A 25 13.10 3.65 -8.54
N ILE A 26 12.52 2.43 -8.56
CA ILE A 26 11.66 1.91 -7.47
C ILE A 26 12.41 1.01 -6.49
N CYS A 27 13.61 0.54 -6.86
CA CYS A 27 14.39 -0.40 -6.07
C CYS A 27 15.38 0.34 -5.15
N TYR A 28 15.11 0.29 -3.83
CA TYR A 28 16.02 0.74 -2.78
C TYR A 28 16.13 -0.35 -1.72
N GLY A 29 17.34 -0.79 -1.43
CA GLY A 29 17.53 -1.88 -0.45
C GLY A 29 17.44 -3.27 -1.08
N ALA A 30 16.60 -4.16 -0.52
CA ALA A 30 16.39 -5.52 -1.01
C ALA A 30 15.12 -5.57 -1.89
N PRO A 31 15.27 -5.72 -3.22
CA PRO A 31 14.12 -5.78 -4.11
C PRO A 31 13.24 -7.00 -3.84
N ASN A 32 11.93 -6.85 -4.10
CA ASN A 32 10.98 -7.93 -4.02
C ASN A 32 10.07 -7.91 -5.25
N LEU A 33 9.78 -9.05 -5.81
CA LEU A 33 9.03 -9.16 -7.06
C LEU A 33 7.65 -8.51 -6.97
N TYR A 34 6.94 -8.62 -5.83
CA TYR A 34 5.56 -8.11 -5.75
C TYR A 34 5.45 -6.62 -6.06
N PHE A 35 6.38 -5.78 -5.59
CA PHE A 35 6.30 -4.35 -5.88
C PHE A 35 6.81 -3.99 -7.27
N ILE A 36 7.72 -4.78 -7.83
CA ILE A 36 8.13 -4.65 -9.24
C ILE A 36 6.93 -4.97 -10.15
N PHE A 37 6.23 -6.08 -9.90
CA PHE A 37 5.00 -6.41 -10.63
C PHE A 37 3.90 -5.36 -10.45
N ALA A 38 3.73 -4.80 -9.25
CA ALA A 38 2.76 -3.72 -9.03
C ALA A 38 3.11 -2.47 -9.83
N SER A 39 4.38 -2.09 -9.88
CA SER A 39 4.86 -0.97 -10.70
C SER A 39 4.69 -1.21 -12.19
N MET A 40 5.00 -2.42 -12.68
CA MET A 40 4.76 -2.81 -14.07
C MET A 40 3.26 -2.80 -14.42
N GLY A 41 2.41 -3.29 -13.51
CA GLY A 41 0.96 -3.25 -13.68
C GLY A 41 0.47 -1.82 -13.85
N LEU A 42 0.89 -0.92 -12.97
CA LEU A 42 0.53 0.49 -13.03
C LEU A 42 1.08 1.18 -14.29
N PHE A 43 2.33 0.90 -14.68
CA PHE A 43 2.93 1.43 -15.91
C PHE A 43 2.10 1.06 -17.15
N ASN A 44 1.64 -0.19 -17.25
CA ASN A 44 0.90 -0.70 -18.40
C ASN A 44 -0.59 -0.31 -18.42
N LEU A 45 -1.13 0.29 -17.37
CA LEU A 45 -2.49 0.84 -17.40
C LEU A 45 -2.57 2.06 -18.32
N CYS A 46 -3.69 2.24 -19.00
CA CYS A 46 -4.07 3.51 -19.61
C CYS A 46 -4.45 4.53 -18.53
N GLU A 47 -4.56 5.80 -18.91
CA GLU A 47 -5.09 6.84 -18.02
C GLU A 47 -6.50 6.47 -17.56
N ASN A 48 -6.78 6.63 -16.28
CA ASN A 48 -7.98 6.18 -15.57
C ASN A 48 -8.18 4.66 -15.49
N GLY A 49 -7.22 3.86 -15.96
CA GLY A 49 -7.24 2.41 -15.77
C GLY A 49 -7.11 2.01 -14.30
N GLU A 50 -7.62 0.83 -13.97
CA GLU A 50 -7.71 0.35 -12.59
C GLU A 50 -6.87 -0.90 -12.35
N MET A 51 -6.21 -0.94 -11.20
CA MET A 51 -5.46 -2.11 -10.75
C MET A 51 -6.00 -2.62 -9.42
N VAL A 52 -6.18 -3.94 -9.32
CA VAL A 52 -6.50 -4.61 -8.06
C VAL A 52 -5.47 -5.70 -7.79
N TYR A 53 -4.71 -5.52 -6.74
CA TYR A 53 -3.66 -6.48 -6.35
C TYR A 53 -3.81 -6.90 -4.89
N ILE A 54 -3.49 -8.19 -4.64
CA ILE A 54 -3.23 -8.68 -3.28
C ILE A 54 -1.71 -8.73 -3.08
N ILE A 55 -1.21 -7.98 -2.10
CA ILE A 55 0.23 -7.83 -1.85
C ILE A 55 0.52 -7.71 -0.34
N PRO A 56 1.76 -8.03 0.10
CA PRO A 56 2.17 -7.80 1.49
C PRO A 56 2.00 -6.33 1.91
N ARG A 57 1.53 -6.07 3.13
CA ARG A 57 1.34 -4.70 3.62
C ARG A 57 2.63 -3.97 4.01
N SER A 58 3.78 -4.67 4.06
CA SER A 58 5.06 -4.10 4.51
C SER A 58 5.53 -2.86 3.74
N TRP A 59 5.08 -2.68 2.51
CA TRP A 59 5.43 -1.50 1.70
C TRP A 59 4.81 -0.21 2.22
N THR A 60 3.73 -0.28 2.99
CA THR A 60 2.97 0.92 3.44
C THR A 60 3.79 1.84 4.35
N SER A 61 4.74 1.28 5.13
CA SER A 61 5.55 2.04 6.08
C SER A 61 7.03 1.65 6.12
N GLY A 62 7.42 0.53 5.52
CA GLY A 62 8.80 0.06 5.53
C GLY A 62 9.76 1.03 4.84
N ALA A 63 10.92 1.32 5.45
CA ALA A 63 11.91 2.28 4.94
C ALA A 63 12.46 1.89 3.55
N TYR A 64 12.62 0.58 3.28
CA TYR A 64 13.11 0.08 2.00
C TYR A 64 12.15 0.30 0.83
N PHE A 65 10.89 0.64 1.10
CA PHE A 65 9.86 0.84 0.07
C PHE A 65 9.59 2.31 -0.24
N LYS A 66 10.38 3.26 0.28
CA LYS A 66 10.18 4.68 0.04
C LYS A 66 10.07 5.02 -1.45
N ARG A 67 11.04 4.60 -2.26
CA ARG A 67 11.04 4.86 -3.71
C ARG A 67 9.88 4.20 -4.44
N PHE A 68 9.52 2.99 -4.03
CA PHE A 68 8.34 2.33 -4.57
C PHE A 68 7.06 3.12 -4.24
N ARG A 69 6.88 3.55 -2.97
CA ARG A 69 5.72 4.37 -2.59
C ARG A 69 5.66 5.69 -3.36
N GLU A 70 6.79 6.36 -3.48
CA GLU A 70 6.90 7.61 -4.23
C GLU A 70 6.41 7.44 -5.67
N TYR A 71 6.98 6.48 -6.41
CA TYR A 71 6.53 6.17 -7.77
C TYR A 71 5.05 5.76 -7.81
N PHE A 72 4.68 4.78 -6.99
CA PHE A 72 3.40 4.12 -7.05
C PHE A 72 2.22 5.04 -6.69
N LEU A 73 2.42 5.94 -5.72
CA LEU A 73 1.40 6.88 -5.26
C LEU A 73 1.45 8.24 -5.98
N THR A 74 2.48 8.49 -6.76
CA THR A 74 2.53 9.62 -7.70
C THR A 74 1.77 9.28 -8.97
N GLU A 75 2.08 8.15 -9.60
CA GLU A 75 1.47 7.69 -10.85
C GLU A 75 0.05 7.13 -10.67
N GLY A 76 -0.22 6.56 -9.49
CA GLY A 76 -1.52 5.99 -9.14
C GLY A 76 -2.07 6.55 -7.84
N LYS A 77 -3.39 6.46 -7.69
CA LYS A 77 -4.08 6.88 -6.47
C LYS A 77 -4.83 5.71 -5.86
N LEU A 78 -4.64 5.51 -4.57
CA LEU A 78 -5.40 4.53 -3.80
C LEU A 78 -6.86 4.95 -3.71
N GLU A 79 -7.76 4.06 -4.12
CA GLU A 79 -9.20 4.23 -3.98
C GLU A 79 -9.78 3.32 -2.89
N HIS A 80 -9.20 2.12 -2.74
CA HIS A 80 -9.68 1.14 -1.78
C HIS A 80 -8.52 0.31 -1.22
N ILE A 81 -8.60 0.01 0.08
CA ILE A 81 -7.72 -0.92 0.78
C ILE A 81 -8.60 -1.91 1.54
N HIS A 82 -8.34 -3.21 1.38
CA HIS A 82 -8.97 -4.25 2.18
C HIS A 82 -7.94 -4.89 3.11
N LEU A 83 -8.26 -4.95 4.40
CA LEU A 83 -7.42 -5.47 5.47
C LEU A 83 -7.96 -6.81 5.97
N PHE A 84 -7.08 -7.79 6.14
CA PHE A 84 -7.39 -9.03 6.84
C PHE A 84 -6.92 -8.91 8.29
N VAL A 85 -7.85 -8.92 9.25
CA VAL A 85 -7.52 -8.74 10.68
C VAL A 85 -6.82 -9.96 11.27
N SER A 86 -7.13 -11.17 10.78
CA SER A 86 -6.49 -12.40 11.24
C SER A 86 -5.24 -12.72 10.43
N ARG A 87 -4.08 -12.74 11.10
CA ARG A 87 -2.77 -13.03 10.49
C ARG A 87 -2.66 -14.44 9.89
N ASN A 88 -3.41 -15.41 10.42
CA ASN A 88 -3.20 -16.84 10.18
C ASN A 88 -4.21 -17.46 9.21
N LYS A 89 -5.15 -16.71 8.66
CA LYS A 89 -6.30 -17.28 7.93
C LYS A 89 -6.40 -16.89 6.45
N VAL A 90 -5.43 -16.15 5.91
CA VAL A 90 -5.48 -15.72 4.50
C VAL A 90 -4.91 -16.79 3.57
N PHE A 91 -3.89 -17.51 4.02
CA PHE A 91 -3.22 -18.58 3.27
C PHE A 91 -2.96 -19.81 4.15
N ASP A 92 -4.03 -20.48 4.62
CA ASP A 92 -3.95 -21.62 5.56
C ASP A 92 -3.12 -22.81 5.06
N LYS A 93 -2.87 -22.92 3.77
CA LYS A 93 -2.13 -24.03 3.15
C LYS A 93 -0.70 -23.69 2.71
N GLU A 94 -0.33 -22.42 2.75
CA GLU A 94 1.00 -21.98 2.38
C GLU A 94 1.64 -21.29 3.57
N SER A 95 2.92 -21.55 3.82
CA SER A 95 3.71 -20.95 4.92
C SER A 95 3.97 -19.46 4.72
N VAL A 96 2.97 -18.70 4.24
CA VAL A 96 3.08 -17.26 4.01
C VAL A 96 2.79 -16.52 5.32
N LEU A 97 3.85 -16.27 6.08
CA LEU A 97 3.83 -15.48 7.33
C LEU A 97 3.66 -13.97 7.10
N GLN A 98 3.35 -13.54 5.88
CA GLN A 98 3.23 -12.11 5.55
C GLN A 98 1.78 -11.65 5.63
N GLU A 99 1.55 -10.58 6.38
CA GLU A 99 0.26 -9.90 6.38
C GLU A 99 0.02 -9.26 5.01
N THR A 100 -1.01 -9.69 4.32
CA THR A 100 -1.40 -9.19 2.99
C THR A 100 -2.57 -8.23 3.09
N ILE A 101 -2.66 -7.37 2.09
CA ILE A 101 -3.78 -6.46 1.85
C ILE A 101 -4.21 -6.54 0.39
N ILE A 102 -5.48 -6.27 0.11
CA ILE A 102 -5.93 -6.03 -1.25
C ILE A 102 -5.98 -4.51 -1.44
N ILE A 103 -5.44 -4.03 -2.55
CA ILE A 103 -5.48 -2.62 -2.91
C ILE A 103 -6.18 -2.44 -4.25
N LYS A 104 -6.98 -1.38 -4.36
CA LYS A 104 -7.46 -0.86 -5.63
C LYS A 104 -6.80 0.48 -5.87
N VAL A 105 -6.18 0.62 -7.04
CA VAL A 105 -5.46 1.82 -7.47
C VAL A 105 -5.97 2.23 -8.84
N ARG A 106 -6.20 3.51 -9.04
CA ARG A 106 -6.47 4.10 -10.35
C ARG A 106 -5.23 4.85 -10.84
N LYS A 107 -4.87 4.65 -12.10
CA LYS A 107 -3.81 5.45 -12.74
C LYS A 107 -4.38 6.81 -13.12
N THR A 108 -4.06 7.81 -12.32
CA THR A 108 -4.53 9.19 -12.55
C THR A 108 -3.67 10.19 -11.80
N GLY A 109 -3.57 11.41 -12.34
CA GLY A 109 -2.99 12.55 -11.64
C GLY A 109 -3.92 13.13 -10.57
N ASP A 110 -5.24 12.88 -10.67
CA ASP A 110 -6.24 13.47 -9.80
C ASP A 110 -6.31 12.74 -8.46
N LYS A 111 -6.02 13.45 -7.39
CA LYS A 111 -6.10 12.89 -6.03
C LYS A 111 -7.57 12.78 -5.61
N PRO A 112 -8.05 11.58 -5.21
CA PRO A 112 -9.40 11.44 -4.69
C PRO A 112 -9.55 12.15 -3.33
N GLU A 113 -10.76 12.54 -2.97
CA GLU A 113 -11.02 13.13 -1.66
C GLU A 113 -10.84 12.14 -0.52
N THR A 114 -11.22 10.88 -0.76
CA THR A 114 -11.23 9.83 0.26
C THR A 114 -10.69 8.51 -0.27
N VAL A 115 -10.31 7.64 0.67
CA VAL A 115 -10.00 6.22 0.45
C VAL A 115 -11.01 5.39 1.23
N THR A 116 -11.58 4.37 0.60
CA THR A 116 -12.39 3.37 1.30
C THR A 116 -11.46 2.31 1.91
N ILE A 117 -11.60 2.06 3.20
CA ILE A 117 -10.86 1.00 3.89
C ILE A 117 -11.87 0.00 4.43
N THR A 118 -11.79 -1.23 3.94
CA THR A 118 -12.62 -2.33 4.44
C THR A 118 -11.79 -3.33 5.22
N SER A 119 -12.40 -4.03 6.16
CA SER A 119 -11.74 -5.14 6.84
C SER A 119 -12.64 -6.34 7.03
N SER A 120 -12.03 -7.54 7.01
CA SER A 120 -12.65 -8.81 7.34
C SER A 120 -11.77 -9.58 8.32
N LYS A 121 -12.37 -10.57 9.05
CA LYS A 121 -11.58 -11.42 9.94
C LYS A 121 -10.68 -12.38 9.18
N SER A 122 -11.12 -12.83 7.99
CA SER A 122 -10.41 -13.81 7.16
C SER A 122 -10.75 -13.65 5.68
N ASN A 123 -10.27 -14.55 4.85
CA ASN A 123 -10.60 -14.65 3.43
C ASN A 123 -11.94 -15.34 3.13
N SER A 124 -12.70 -15.74 4.13
CA SER A 124 -13.96 -16.50 4.00
C SER A 124 -15.20 -15.80 4.57
N ASP A 125 -15.04 -14.61 5.15
CA ASP A 125 -16.11 -13.87 5.83
C ASP A 125 -16.40 -12.49 5.21
N PHE A 126 -16.34 -12.41 3.90
CA PHE A 126 -16.65 -11.18 3.14
C PHE A 126 -18.11 -10.71 3.28
N GLY A 127 -18.98 -11.50 3.89
CA GLY A 127 -20.36 -11.11 4.20
C GLY A 127 -20.48 -10.14 5.39
N GLU A 128 -19.44 -10.00 6.22
CA GLU A 128 -19.43 -9.18 7.44
C GLU A 128 -18.27 -8.15 7.39
N LEU A 129 -18.21 -7.37 6.31
CA LEU A 129 -17.17 -6.35 6.17
C LEU A 129 -17.47 -5.14 7.05
N THR A 130 -16.45 -4.66 7.77
CA THR A 130 -16.47 -3.28 8.25
C THR A 130 -15.97 -2.38 7.13
N SER A 131 -16.49 -1.15 7.05
CA SER A 131 -16.11 -0.19 6.01
C SER A 131 -15.96 1.19 6.61
N LEU A 132 -14.85 1.84 6.31
CA LEU A 132 -14.53 3.22 6.68
C LEU A 132 -14.26 4.04 5.42
N THR A 133 -14.72 5.27 5.41
CA THR A 133 -14.34 6.27 4.39
C THR A 133 -13.46 7.30 5.05
N VAL A 134 -12.19 7.36 4.64
CA VAL A 134 -11.16 8.17 5.30
C VAL A 134 -10.60 9.22 4.32
N PRO A 135 -10.41 10.48 4.72
CA PRO A 135 -9.77 11.47 3.87
C PRO A 135 -8.42 10.97 3.33
N TYR A 136 -8.18 11.17 2.03
CA TYR A 136 -6.98 10.67 1.35
C TYR A 136 -5.69 11.11 2.07
N ASP A 137 -5.62 12.39 2.47
CA ASP A 137 -4.43 12.97 3.11
C ASP A 137 -4.16 12.44 4.53
N LEU A 138 -5.15 11.78 5.16
CA LEU A 138 -4.93 11.05 6.40
C LEU A 138 -4.38 9.64 6.14
N VAL A 139 -4.75 9.03 5.01
CA VAL A 139 -4.28 7.69 4.62
C VAL A 139 -2.89 7.76 4.01
N VAL A 140 -2.68 8.67 3.04
CA VAL A 140 -1.38 8.83 2.35
C VAL A 140 -0.76 10.14 2.80
N ALA A 141 0.28 10.05 3.63
CA ALA A 141 0.82 11.23 4.29
C ALA A 141 2.35 11.28 4.39
N GLY A 142 2.86 12.50 4.55
CA GLY A 142 4.26 12.80 4.71
C GLY A 142 5.06 12.76 3.41
N SER A 143 6.29 13.27 3.45
CA SER A 143 7.23 13.29 2.30
C SER A 143 7.69 11.91 1.84
N ASP A 144 7.45 10.88 2.65
CA ASP A 144 7.80 9.49 2.37
C ASP A 144 6.61 8.67 1.88
N TYR A 145 5.46 9.31 1.65
CA TYR A 145 4.22 8.67 1.17
C TYR A 145 3.81 7.47 2.04
N TYR A 146 3.89 7.60 3.37
CA TYR A 146 3.39 6.56 4.26
C TYR A 146 1.90 6.31 4.05
N VAL A 147 1.50 5.03 4.06
CA VAL A 147 0.10 4.64 3.99
C VAL A 147 -0.34 4.13 5.36
N TYR A 148 -1.19 4.88 6.02
CA TYR A 148 -1.74 4.52 7.32
C TYR A 148 -2.94 3.60 7.17
N LEU A 149 -2.83 2.41 7.74
CA LEU A 149 -3.87 1.40 7.71
C LEU A 149 -4.68 1.52 9.00
N VAL A 150 -5.95 1.91 8.88
CA VAL A 150 -6.87 2.08 10.01
C VAL A 150 -8.00 1.07 9.91
N THR A 151 -8.49 0.59 11.04
CA THR A 151 -9.54 -0.44 11.13
C THR A 151 -10.80 0.04 11.82
N ASP A 152 -10.73 1.17 12.53
CA ASP A 152 -11.86 1.76 13.24
C ASP A 152 -11.80 3.30 13.30
N GLU A 153 -12.91 3.91 13.72
CA GLU A 153 -13.05 5.36 13.83
C GLU A 153 -12.10 5.98 14.89
N ASN A 154 -11.72 5.25 15.92
CA ASN A 154 -10.81 5.78 16.96
C ASN A 154 -9.42 5.98 16.37
N GLU A 155 -8.95 5.06 15.54
CA GLU A 155 -7.67 5.19 14.82
C GLU A 155 -7.69 6.38 13.85
N VAL A 156 -8.81 6.60 13.16
CA VAL A 156 -8.99 7.80 12.31
C VAL A 156 -8.91 9.09 13.13
N GLU A 157 -9.55 9.15 14.30
CA GLU A 157 -9.47 10.31 15.19
C GLU A 157 -8.04 10.54 15.73
N VAL A 158 -7.29 9.49 15.99
CA VAL A 158 -5.86 9.58 16.35
C VAL A 158 -5.05 10.20 15.20
N LEU A 159 -5.27 9.74 13.97
CA LEU A 159 -4.59 10.31 12.78
C LEU A 159 -4.95 11.79 12.60
N LYS A 160 -6.20 12.18 12.74
CA LYS A 160 -6.63 13.60 12.69
C LYS A 160 -5.91 14.45 13.72
N LYS A 161 -5.70 13.93 14.94
CA LYS A 161 -4.93 14.62 15.98
C LYS A 161 -3.46 14.74 15.61
N LEU A 162 -2.85 13.67 15.10
CA LEU A 162 -1.44 13.66 14.69
C LEU A 162 -1.17 14.65 13.54
N HIS A 163 -2.09 14.77 12.59
CA HIS A 163 -1.97 15.71 11.46
C HIS A 163 -2.04 17.20 11.87
N LYS A 164 -2.46 17.51 13.11
CA LYS A 164 -2.43 18.89 13.64
C LYS A 164 -1.03 19.32 14.10
N PHE A 165 -0.08 18.39 14.21
CA PHE A 165 1.29 18.74 14.58
C PHE A 165 2.09 19.15 13.34
N ASP A 166 2.54 20.40 13.31
CA ASP A 166 3.30 21.00 12.20
C ASP A 166 4.75 20.52 12.14
N LYS A 167 5.23 19.89 13.22
CA LYS A 167 6.66 19.55 13.39
C LYS A 167 6.85 18.06 13.60
N THR A 168 7.85 17.51 12.91
CA THR A 168 8.32 16.14 13.15
C THR A 168 9.19 16.07 14.39
N LEU A 169 9.35 14.87 14.99
CA LEU A 169 10.21 14.65 16.14
C LEU A 169 11.65 15.16 15.93
N PRO A 170 12.30 14.90 14.78
CA PRO A 170 13.62 15.49 14.50
C PRO A 170 13.63 17.01 14.48
N ALA A 171 12.57 17.66 13.97
CA ALA A 171 12.46 19.12 13.90
C ALA A 171 12.35 19.79 15.28
N ILE A 172 11.97 19.06 16.32
CA ILE A 172 11.92 19.49 17.72
C ILE A 172 13.10 18.97 18.54
N GLY A 173 14.15 18.42 17.88
CA GLY A 173 15.39 18.01 18.53
C GLY A 173 15.41 16.59 19.10
N VAL A 174 14.38 15.79 18.87
CA VAL A 174 14.38 14.37 19.27
C VAL A 174 15.23 13.58 18.29
N LYS A 175 16.31 12.98 18.76
CA LYS A 175 17.13 12.03 17.96
C LYS A 175 16.46 10.65 18.01
N MET A 176 16.24 10.06 16.83
CA MET A 176 15.79 8.69 16.67
C MET A 176 16.98 7.77 16.43
#